data_32c3673594cf49c0b3f2ba7af65dbcf6
#
_entry.id   32c3673594cf49c0b3f2ba7af65dbcf6
#
_cell.length_a   1.000
_cell.length_b   1.000
_cell.length_c   1.000
_cell.angle_alpha   90.00
_cell.angle_beta   90.00
_cell.angle_gamma   90.00
#
_symmetry.space_group_name_H-M   'P 1'
#
loop_
_entity.id
_entity.type
_entity.pdbx_description
1 polymer ?
#
loop_
_entity_poly.entity_id
_entity_poly.type
_entity_poly.pdbx_seq_one_letter_code
_entity_poly.pdbx_strand_id
1 'polypeptide(L)'
;MNTSHLINCRLVPAASALLFLIACSAEKNETPVPSFNGDRAFSYIEKQVSFGPRVPGSDNSVNCQKYLIDFFDSLDATVDTMQFVHVDKITGKPITMVNIIASFTGYDEDNDEKYILAAHYDSRPRAEYDPDSTKRNNWIDGADDGASGVAVLMELGNLLASQRARVDIDMLLLDGEDYGRPGDLDEYFLGAKDFVLRDVKDKYKFALVIDMIGDKDLRIYREEHSNKYSPEFTDRVWKIAAELGETAFVDSVKHAIYDDHLSFMTIKLPAAVIIDFDYRYWHTTHDTPDKCSPESLASVGRVVATLLYRL
;
A
#
# COMPACT_ATOMS: atom_id res chain seq x y z
N MET A 1 97.12 -2.84 38.34
CA MET A 1 96.95 -3.59 37.10
C MET A 1 95.48 -3.88 36.92
N ASN A 2 94.81 -3.05 36.17
CA ASN A 2 93.37 -3.10 35.98
C ASN A 2 93.06 -3.49 34.55
N THR A 3 92.34 -4.56 34.36
CA THR A 3 91.77 -4.95 33.05
C THR A 3 90.32 -4.77 33.11
N SER A 4 89.80 -3.79 32.39
CA SER A 4 88.40 -3.48 32.20
C SER A 4 87.81 -4.35 31.10
N HIS A 5 86.75 -5.13 31.41
CA HIS A 5 85.92 -5.84 30.45
C HIS A 5 84.78 -4.94 29.94
N LEU A 6 84.78 -4.69 28.64
CA LEU A 6 83.69 -4.01 27.94
C LEU A 6 82.66 -5.06 27.58
N ILE A 7 81.43 -4.85 28.07
CA ILE A 7 80.22 -5.65 27.70
C ILE A 7 79.53 -4.96 26.51
N ASN A 8 79.54 -5.62 25.37
CA ASN A 8 78.84 -5.17 24.17
C ASN A 8 77.33 -5.60 24.29
N CYS A 9 76.46 -4.62 24.51
CA CYS A 9 74.97 -4.81 24.39
C CYS A 9 74.62 -4.68 22.93
N ARG A 10 74.18 -5.79 22.33
CA ARG A 10 73.54 -5.81 21.02
C ARG A 10 72.04 -5.47 21.18
N LEU A 11 71.62 -4.35 20.63
CA LEU A 11 70.20 -3.98 20.47
C LEU A 11 69.61 -4.84 19.34
N VAL A 12 68.54 -5.60 19.68
CA VAL A 12 67.65 -6.30 18.72
C VAL A 12 66.55 -5.34 18.37
N PRO A 13 66.27 -5.02 17.11
CA PRO A 13 65.08 -4.23 16.77
C PRO A 13 63.84 -5.10 16.85
N ALA A 14 62.87 -4.67 17.69
CA ALA A 14 61.53 -5.24 17.73
C ALA A 14 60.74 -4.79 16.48
N ALA A 15 60.50 -5.71 15.57
CA ALA A 15 59.59 -5.48 14.44
C ALA A 15 58.15 -5.57 14.95
N SER A 16 57.47 -4.42 15.10
CA SER A 16 56.04 -4.34 15.34
C SER A 16 55.27 -4.73 14.08
N ALA A 17 54.77 -5.93 14.03
CA ALA A 17 53.82 -6.35 12.99
C ALA A 17 52.45 -5.69 13.26
N LEU A 18 52.13 -4.68 12.46
CA LEU A 18 50.80 -4.05 12.46
C LEU A 18 49.79 -5.00 11.73
N LEU A 19 49.04 -5.77 12.49
CA LEU A 19 47.92 -6.55 11.92
C LEU A 19 46.79 -5.57 11.50
N PHE A 20 46.65 -5.34 10.20
CA PHE A 20 45.43 -4.74 9.64
C PHE A 20 44.31 -5.78 9.70
N LEU A 21 43.41 -5.65 10.68
CA LEU A 21 42.12 -6.31 10.65
C LEU A 21 41.28 -5.65 9.56
N ILE A 22 41.26 -6.26 8.38
CA ILE A 22 40.24 -5.95 7.36
C ILE A 22 38.90 -6.49 7.90
N ALA A 23 38.14 -5.61 8.53
CA ALA A 23 36.72 -5.90 8.79
C ALA A 23 36.04 -5.94 7.42
N CYS A 24 35.85 -7.14 6.84
CA CYS A 24 34.85 -7.37 5.81
C CYS A 24 33.50 -7.15 6.48
N SER A 25 32.94 -5.92 6.39
CA SER A 25 31.51 -5.74 6.50
C SER A 25 30.93 -6.54 5.33
N ALA A 26 30.25 -7.65 5.63
CA ALA A 26 29.38 -8.29 4.66
C ALA A 26 28.31 -7.24 4.32
N GLU A 27 28.47 -6.58 3.17
CA GLU A 27 27.36 -5.87 2.55
C GLU A 27 26.25 -6.92 2.43
N LYS A 28 25.16 -6.72 3.18
CA LYS A 28 23.93 -7.44 2.88
C LYS A 28 23.63 -7.10 1.43
N ASN A 29 23.72 -8.08 0.55
CA ASN A 29 23.21 -7.96 -0.82
C ASN A 29 21.69 -7.71 -0.69
N GLU A 30 21.33 -6.43 -0.61
CA GLU A 30 19.92 -6.04 -0.68
C GLU A 30 19.43 -6.41 -2.08
N THR A 31 18.31 -7.11 -2.14
CA THR A 31 17.65 -7.43 -3.41
C THR A 31 17.35 -6.12 -4.13
N PRO A 32 17.82 -5.92 -5.38
CA PRO A 32 17.54 -4.68 -6.10
C PRO A 32 16.03 -4.46 -6.21
N VAL A 33 15.57 -3.27 -5.88
CA VAL A 33 14.15 -2.90 -6.01
C VAL A 33 13.85 -2.62 -7.48
N PRO A 34 12.90 -3.32 -8.11
CA PRO A 34 12.51 -3.04 -9.49
C PRO A 34 11.95 -1.63 -9.65
N SER A 35 12.12 -1.04 -10.83
CA SER A 35 11.65 0.31 -11.11
C SER A 35 10.12 0.34 -11.28
N PHE A 36 9.43 1.17 -10.50
CA PHE A 36 8.00 1.40 -10.61
C PHE A 36 7.67 2.29 -11.82
N ASN A 37 6.67 1.91 -12.61
CA ASN A 37 6.26 2.64 -13.81
C ASN A 37 4.96 3.43 -13.56
N GLY A 38 5.09 4.74 -13.30
CA GLY A 38 3.95 5.63 -13.04
C GLY A 38 3.00 5.80 -14.22
N ASP A 39 3.52 5.85 -15.45
CA ASP A 39 2.68 5.98 -16.66
C ASP A 39 1.81 4.73 -16.85
N ARG A 40 2.38 3.54 -16.60
CA ARG A 40 1.61 2.30 -16.65
C ARG A 40 0.56 2.25 -15.54
N ALA A 41 0.91 2.64 -14.32
CA ALA A 41 -0.05 2.75 -13.22
C ALA A 41 -1.19 3.72 -13.56
N PHE A 42 -0.87 4.88 -14.15
CA PHE A 42 -1.89 5.84 -14.57
C PHE A 42 -2.84 5.24 -15.63
N SER A 43 -2.33 4.47 -16.58
CA SER A 43 -3.18 3.77 -17.55
C SER A 43 -4.18 2.80 -16.91
N TYR A 44 -3.87 2.27 -15.73
CA TYR A 44 -4.81 1.43 -14.96
C TYR A 44 -5.91 2.25 -14.30
N ILE A 45 -5.68 3.51 -13.90
CA ILE A 45 -6.75 4.43 -13.48
C ILE A 45 -7.71 4.64 -14.66
N GLU A 46 -7.17 5.05 -15.82
CA GLU A 46 -7.98 5.31 -17.02
C GLU A 46 -8.81 4.09 -17.41
N LYS A 47 -8.22 2.88 -17.31
CA LYS A 47 -8.93 1.64 -17.62
C LYS A 47 -10.05 1.35 -16.64
N GLN A 48 -9.84 1.49 -15.32
CA GLN A 48 -10.88 1.29 -14.32
C GLN A 48 -12.03 2.28 -14.50
N VAL A 49 -11.72 3.57 -14.70
CA VAL A 49 -12.72 4.62 -14.92
C VAL A 49 -13.47 4.41 -16.24
N SER A 50 -12.86 3.80 -17.26
CA SER A 50 -13.53 3.52 -18.54
C SER A 50 -14.73 2.56 -18.44
N PHE A 51 -14.86 1.81 -17.34
CA PHE A 51 -16.07 1.01 -17.06
C PHE A 51 -17.24 1.87 -16.57
N GLY A 52 -16.99 3.13 -16.22
CA GLY A 52 -17.91 4.02 -15.50
C GLY A 52 -17.83 3.85 -13.98
N PRO A 53 -18.65 4.56 -13.21
CA PRO A 53 -18.70 4.45 -11.76
C PRO A 53 -18.88 3.01 -11.29
N ARG A 54 -17.97 2.55 -10.44
CA ARG A 54 -17.86 1.16 -9.95
C ARG A 54 -18.67 0.94 -8.67
N VAL A 55 -19.87 1.51 -8.62
CA VAL A 55 -20.74 1.41 -7.45
C VAL A 55 -21.05 -0.07 -7.14
N PRO A 56 -20.91 -0.52 -5.88
CA PRO A 56 -21.17 -1.89 -5.48
C PRO A 56 -22.48 -2.44 -5.99
N GLY A 57 -22.45 -3.64 -6.58
CA GLY A 57 -23.62 -4.31 -7.17
C GLY A 57 -24.05 -3.81 -8.56
N SER A 58 -23.36 -2.83 -9.15
CA SER A 58 -23.62 -2.37 -10.52
C SER A 58 -22.92 -3.24 -11.56
N ASP A 59 -23.41 -3.20 -12.81
CA ASP A 59 -22.75 -3.88 -13.96
C ASP A 59 -21.34 -3.35 -14.19
N ASN A 60 -21.10 -2.06 -13.94
CA ASN A 60 -19.77 -1.44 -14.05
C ASN A 60 -18.79 -2.02 -13.03
N SER A 61 -19.23 -2.20 -11.77
CA SER A 61 -18.45 -2.88 -10.73
C SER A 61 -18.12 -4.32 -11.14
N VAL A 62 -19.11 -5.09 -11.63
CA VAL A 62 -18.88 -6.48 -12.08
C VAL A 62 -17.88 -6.54 -13.25
N ASN A 63 -17.97 -5.62 -14.21
CA ASN A 63 -17.01 -5.56 -15.32
C ASN A 63 -15.58 -5.20 -14.84
N CYS A 64 -15.47 -4.29 -13.87
CA CYS A 64 -14.19 -3.96 -13.27
C CYS A 64 -13.63 -5.14 -12.46
N GLN A 65 -14.43 -5.83 -11.66
CA GLN A 65 -14.03 -7.06 -10.94
C GLN A 65 -13.43 -8.09 -11.89
N LYS A 66 -14.15 -8.37 -13.00
CA LYS A 66 -13.63 -9.31 -14.01
C LYS A 66 -12.29 -8.86 -14.57
N TYR A 67 -12.12 -7.58 -14.91
CA TYR A 67 -10.86 -7.03 -15.40
C TYR A 67 -9.74 -7.20 -14.39
N LEU A 68 -9.99 -6.91 -13.11
CA LEU A 68 -8.98 -7.03 -12.05
C LEU A 68 -8.57 -8.49 -11.83
N ILE A 69 -9.53 -9.42 -11.80
CA ILE A 69 -9.28 -10.86 -11.70
C ILE A 69 -8.43 -11.34 -12.88
N ASP A 70 -8.87 -11.05 -14.12
CA ASP A 70 -8.15 -11.44 -15.35
C ASP A 70 -6.72 -10.86 -15.37
N PHE A 71 -6.55 -9.65 -14.85
CA PHE A 71 -5.23 -8.99 -14.78
C PHE A 71 -4.28 -9.74 -13.83
N PHE A 72 -4.68 -9.97 -12.58
CA PHE A 72 -3.80 -10.64 -11.62
C PHE A 72 -3.57 -12.12 -11.95
N ASP A 73 -4.57 -12.80 -12.51
CA ASP A 73 -4.42 -14.17 -13.03
C ASP A 73 -3.37 -14.25 -14.16
N SER A 74 -3.30 -13.21 -15.00
CA SER A 74 -2.27 -13.10 -16.06
C SER A 74 -0.84 -12.92 -15.54
N LEU A 75 -0.67 -12.61 -14.25
CA LEU A 75 0.63 -12.44 -13.57
C LEU A 75 1.08 -13.69 -12.81
N ASP A 76 0.43 -14.83 -13.03
CA ASP A 76 0.65 -16.08 -12.26
C ASP A 76 0.44 -15.92 -10.74
N ALA A 77 -0.33 -14.92 -10.31
CA ALA A 77 -0.79 -14.80 -8.94
C ALA A 77 -1.88 -15.85 -8.67
N THR A 78 -1.95 -16.37 -7.45
CA THR A 78 -3.12 -17.14 -7.04
C THR A 78 -4.25 -16.17 -6.74
N VAL A 79 -5.33 -16.20 -7.54
CA VAL A 79 -6.45 -15.28 -7.39
C VAL A 79 -7.65 -15.98 -6.76
N ASP A 80 -8.09 -15.48 -5.61
CA ASP A 80 -9.29 -15.89 -4.91
C ASP A 80 -10.31 -14.75 -4.83
N THR A 81 -11.59 -15.09 -4.71
CA THR A 81 -12.68 -14.11 -4.51
C THR A 81 -13.46 -14.40 -3.25
N MET A 82 -13.78 -13.35 -2.50
CA MET A 82 -14.57 -13.43 -1.28
C MET A 82 -15.88 -12.68 -1.46
N GLN A 83 -16.92 -13.41 -1.82
CA GLN A 83 -18.26 -12.83 -1.98
C GLN A 83 -18.95 -12.70 -0.62
N PHE A 84 -19.64 -11.57 -0.42
CA PHE A 84 -20.52 -11.33 0.71
C PHE A 84 -21.76 -10.53 0.27
N VAL A 85 -22.77 -10.49 1.13
CA VAL A 85 -24.03 -9.77 0.86
C VAL A 85 -24.22 -8.71 1.94
N HIS A 86 -24.31 -7.47 1.49
CA HIS A 86 -24.76 -6.35 2.30
C HIS A 86 -26.22 -6.04 2.05
N VAL A 87 -26.98 -5.72 3.10
CA VAL A 87 -28.38 -5.28 2.96
C VAL A 87 -28.45 -3.77 3.17
N ASP A 88 -28.68 -3.03 2.08
CA ASP A 88 -28.80 -1.57 2.14
C ASP A 88 -29.89 -1.14 3.14
N LYS A 89 -29.51 -0.35 4.13
CA LYS A 89 -30.38 0.04 5.24
C LYS A 89 -31.60 0.88 4.83
N ILE A 90 -31.53 1.54 3.67
CA ILE A 90 -32.59 2.44 3.19
C ILE A 90 -33.59 1.69 2.33
N THR A 91 -33.10 0.92 1.37
CA THR A 91 -33.90 0.23 0.39
C THR A 91 -34.31 -1.18 0.85
N GLY A 92 -33.61 -1.76 1.83
CA GLY A 92 -33.74 -3.15 2.25
C GLY A 92 -33.34 -4.18 1.20
N LYS A 93 -32.66 -3.74 0.13
CA LYS A 93 -32.23 -4.64 -0.95
C LYS A 93 -30.87 -5.26 -0.65
N PRO A 94 -30.70 -6.56 -0.94
CA PRO A 94 -29.40 -7.18 -0.88
C PRO A 94 -28.52 -6.70 -2.04
N ILE A 95 -27.26 -6.42 -1.74
CA ILE A 95 -26.20 -6.04 -2.69
C ILE A 95 -25.10 -7.07 -2.53
N THR A 96 -24.76 -7.75 -3.61
CA THR A 96 -23.62 -8.66 -3.64
C THR A 96 -22.36 -7.85 -3.87
N MET A 97 -21.36 -8.02 -2.99
CA MET A 97 -20.04 -7.40 -3.04
C MET A 97 -18.97 -8.48 -3.08
N VAL A 98 -17.80 -8.17 -3.64
CA VAL A 98 -16.75 -9.15 -3.86
C VAL A 98 -15.39 -8.55 -3.54
N ASN A 99 -14.72 -9.04 -2.51
CA ASN A 99 -13.28 -8.79 -2.35
C ASN A 99 -12.49 -9.73 -3.26
N ILE A 100 -11.39 -9.22 -3.84
CA ILE A 100 -10.47 -10.01 -4.67
C ILE A 100 -9.14 -10.08 -3.93
N ILE A 101 -8.56 -11.28 -3.87
CA ILE A 101 -7.26 -11.52 -3.24
C ILE A 101 -6.31 -12.05 -4.31
N ALA A 102 -5.24 -11.33 -4.59
CA ALA A 102 -4.16 -11.80 -5.46
C ALA A 102 -2.92 -12.09 -4.61
N SER A 103 -2.59 -13.37 -4.49
CA SER A 103 -1.49 -13.86 -3.64
C SER A 103 -0.23 -14.07 -4.47
N PHE A 104 0.88 -13.48 -4.02
CA PHE A 104 2.22 -13.65 -4.57
C PHE A 104 3.10 -14.36 -3.56
N THR A 105 3.62 -15.54 -3.92
CA THR A 105 4.52 -16.31 -3.06
C THR A 105 5.92 -15.74 -3.07
N GLY A 106 6.50 -15.55 -1.89
CA GLY A 106 7.87 -15.12 -1.69
C GLY A 106 8.90 -16.11 -2.24
N TYR A 107 10.16 -15.67 -2.34
CA TYR A 107 11.25 -16.57 -2.77
C TYR A 107 11.91 -17.31 -1.60
N ASP A 108 11.73 -16.87 -0.36
CA ASP A 108 12.34 -17.46 0.85
C ASP A 108 11.37 -18.50 1.43
N GLU A 109 11.53 -19.77 1.02
CA GLU A 109 10.65 -20.87 1.42
C GLU A 109 10.71 -21.19 2.93
N ASP A 110 11.76 -20.74 3.62
CA ASP A 110 11.91 -20.89 5.07
C ASP A 110 11.20 -19.76 5.86
N ASN A 111 10.66 -18.76 5.16
CA ASN A 111 9.98 -17.60 5.73
C ASN A 111 8.46 -17.72 5.55
N ASP A 112 7.73 -17.87 6.63
CA ASP A 112 6.26 -17.96 6.66
C ASP A 112 5.56 -16.60 6.89
N GLU A 113 6.30 -15.48 6.82
CA GLU A 113 5.73 -14.15 7.01
C GLU A 113 4.92 -13.73 5.79
N LYS A 114 3.70 -13.26 6.07
CA LYS A 114 2.75 -12.80 5.06
C LYS A 114 2.25 -11.40 5.37
N TYR A 115 2.14 -10.57 4.34
CA TYR A 115 1.75 -9.16 4.45
C TYR A 115 0.58 -8.85 3.52
N ILE A 116 -0.25 -7.88 3.91
CA ILE A 116 -1.35 -7.37 3.10
C ILE A 116 -0.96 -6.00 2.53
N LEU A 117 -1.20 -5.84 1.21
CA LEU A 117 -1.39 -4.54 0.58
C LEU A 117 -2.85 -4.44 0.18
N ALA A 118 -3.56 -3.42 0.61
CA ALA A 118 -4.99 -3.28 0.34
C ALA A 118 -5.32 -1.93 -0.32
N ALA A 119 -6.34 -1.94 -1.18
CA ALA A 119 -6.97 -0.75 -1.73
C ALA A 119 -8.42 -1.09 -2.10
N HIS A 120 -9.35 -0.15 -2.00
CA HIS A 120 -10.69 -0.37 -2.49
C HIS A 120 -10.80 -0.07 -3.99
N TYR A 121 -11.67 -0.82 -4.70
CA TYR A 121 -11.88 -0.62 -6.13
C TYR A 121 -13.26 -0.07 -6.47
N ASP A 122 -14.18 -0.08 -5.51
CA ASP A 122 -15.48 0.54 -5.68
C ASP A 122 -15.38 2.06 -5.80
N SER A 123 -16.45 2.69 -6.24
CA SER A 123 -16.58 4.14 -6.20
C SER A 123 -17.89 4.55 -5.56
N ARG A 124 -17.89 5.75 -5.02
CA ARG A 124 -18.98 6.30 -4.24
C ARG A 124 -20.29 6.44 -5.03
N PRO A 125 -21.44 6.00 -4.50
CA PRO A 125 -22.73 6.10 -5.17
C PRO A 125 -23.35 7.50 -5.11
N ARG A 126 -22.61 8.52 -4.66
CA ARG A 126 -23.08 9.91 -4.54
C ARG A 126 -21.90 10.88 -4.49
N ALA A 127 -22.16 12.13 -4.88
CA ALA A 127 -21.19 13.21 -4.91
C ALA A 127 -21.62 14.32 -3.91
N GLU A 128 -21.75 13.98 -2.63
CA GLU A 128 -22.37 14.88 -1.64
C GLU A 128 -21.63 16.19 -1.40
N TYR A 129 -20.34 16.25 -1.72
CA TYR A 129 -19.52 17.47 -1.63
C TYR A 129 -19.39 18.20 -2.95
N ASP A 130 -20.11 17.77 -4.01
CA ASP A 130 -20.11 18.50 -5.28
C ASP A 130 -20.59 19.95 -5.07
N PRO A 131 -19.85 20.94 -5.58
CA PRO A 131 -20.24 22.35 -5.49
C PRO A 131 -21.58 22.62 -6.19
N ASP A 132 -21.90 21.87 -7.25
CA ASP A 132 -23.21 21.87 -7.89
C ASP A 132 -24.17 20.92 -7.15
N SER A 133 -25.08 21.51 -6.37
CA SER A 133 -26.05 20.75 -5.58
C SER A 133 -26.95 19.83 -6.41
N THR A 134 -27.10 20.07 -7.71
CA THR A 134 -27.93 19.21 -8.60
C THR A 134 -27.21 17.91 -8.93
N LYS A 135 -25.89 17.84 -8.73
CA LYS A 135 -25.07 16.65 -8.99
C LYS A 135 -24.83 15.76 -7.78
N ARG A 136 -25.21 16.21 -6.58
CA ARG A 136 -24.88 15.53 -5.31
C ARG A 136 -25.42 14.11 -5.16
N ASN A 137 -26.40 13.73 -5.97
CA ASN A 137 -26.93 12.36 -6.03
C ASN A 137 -26.34 11.54 -7.20
N ASN A 138 -25.42 12.09 -7.98
CA ASN A 138 -24.75 11.37 -9.05
C ASN A 138 -23.70 10.42 -8.47
N TRP A 139 -23.50 9.31 -9.14
CA TRP A 139 -22.32 8.47 -8.93
C TRP A 139 -21.05 9.19 -9.39
N ILE A 140 -19.92 8.90 -8.76
CA ILE A 140 -18.61 9.48 -9.14
C ILE A 140 -17.76 8.45 -9.87
N ASP A 141 -16.84 8.96 -10.68
CA ASP A 141 -15.89 8.09 -11.41
C ASP A 141 -14.85 7.47 -10.48
N GLY A 142 -14.50 8.12 -9.37
CA GLY A 142 -13.58 7.58 -8.38
C GLY A 142 -12.20 7.33 -8.97
N ALA A 143 -11.60 8.35 -9.62
CA ALA A 143 -10.30 8.20 -10.26
C ALA A 143 -9.16 8.18 -9.24
N ASP A 144 -9.24 9.04 -8.24
CA ASP A 144 -8.33 9.03 -7.11
C ASP A 144 -8.89 8.16 -6.00
N ASP A 145 -10.15 8.37 -5.67
CA ASP A 145 -10.92 7.69 -4.64
C ASP A 145 -11.49 6.37 -5.20
N GLY A 146 -10.75 5.37 -5.03
CA GLY A 146 -10.52 4.00 -5.14
C GLY A 146 -9.60 3.56 -6.29
N ALA A 147 -9.66 4.16 -7.52
CA ALA A 147 -8.89 3.59 -8.63
C ALA A 147 -7.38 3.84 -8.51
N SER A 148 -6.93 4.90 -7.83
CA SER A 148 -5.49 5.22 -7.71
C SER A 148 -4.74 4.18 -6.87
N GLY A 149 -5.29 3.80 -5.71
CA GLY A 149 -4.71 2.76 -4.86
C GLY A 149 -4.61 1.43 -5.59
N VAL A 150 -5.70 1.00 -6.24
CA VAL A 150 -5.71 -0.23 -7.05
C VAL A 150 -4.71 -0.17 -8.20
N ALA A 151 -4.55 0.97 -8.87
CA ALA A 151 -3.58 1.13 -9.95
C ALA A 151 -2.13 0.94 -9.47
N VAL A 152 -1.80 1.41 -8.26
CA VAL A 152 -0.50 1.15 -7.63
C VAL A 152 -0.35 -0.33 -7.30
N LEU A 153 -1.38 -1.01 -6.75
CA LEU A 153 -1.33 -2.45 -6.52
C LEU A 153 -1.11 -3.25 -7.80
N MET A 154 -1.78 -2.88 -8.90
CA MET A 154 -1.60 -3.54 -10.20
C MET A 154 -0.16 -3.40 -10.71
N GLU A 155 0.43 -2.22 -10.59
CA GLU A 155 1.83 -2.03 -11.00
C GLU A 155 2.80 -2.77 -10.08
N LEU A 156 2.57 -2.80 -8.77
CA LEU A 156 3.34 -3.63 -7.84
C LEU A 156 3.20 -5.13 -8.15
N GLY A 157 2.03 -5.58 -8.61
CA GLY A 157 1.81 -6.92 -9.12
C GLY A 157 2.73 -7.27 -10.29
N ASN A 158 2.90 -6.36 -11.27
CA ASN A 158 3.87 -6.53 -12.36
C ASN A 158 5.31 -6.66 -11.81
N LEU A 159 5.67 -5.88 -10.79
CA LEU A 159 7.00 -5.99 -10.18
C LEU A 159 7.20 -7.35 -9.52
N LEU A 160 6.23 -7.81 -8.70
CA LEU A 160 6.30 -9.09 -8.00
C LEU A 160 6.32 -10.29 -8.96
N ALA A 161 5.58 -10.22 -10.08
CA ALA A 161 5.63 -11.23 -11.14
C ALA A 161 7.00 -11.27 -11.83
N SER A 162 7.64 -10.13 -12.02
CA SER A 162 8.97 -10.06 -12.63
C SER A 162 10.10 -10.46 -11.70
N GLN A 163 9.97 -10.16 -10.42
CA GLN A 163 10.93 -10.45 -9.36
C GLN A 163 10.19 -10.65 -8.04
N ARG A 164 10.21 -11.86 -7.49
CA ARG A 164 9.54 -12.15 -6.22
C ARG A 164 10.16 -11.39 -5.06
N ALA A 165 9.33 -10.91 -4.13
CA ALA A 165 9.78 -10.44 -2.82
C ALA A 165 10.26 -11.61 -1.95
N ARG A 166 10.89 -11.33 -0.80
CA ARG A 166 11.35 -12.38 0.12
C ARG A 166 10.20 -13.08 0.83
N VAL A 167 9.15 -12.34 1.13
CA VAL A 167 7.98 -12.74 1.91
C VAL A 167 6.74 -12.89 1.03
N ASP A 168 5.73 -13.58 1.53
CA ASP A 168 4.43 -13.69 0.86
C ASP A 168 3.65 -12.37 0.93
N ILE A 169 3.02 -11.99 -0.18
CA ILE A 169 2.22 -10.77 -0.29
C ILE A 169 0.82 -11.12 -0.81
N ASP A 170 -0.22 -10.75 -0.05
CA ASP A 170 -1.59 -10.72 -0.54
C ASP A 170 -1.96 -9.28 -0.91
N MET A 171 -2.34 -9.07 -2.17
CA MET A 171 -2.98 -7.84 -2.61
C MET A 171 -4.49 -8.01 -2.46
N LEU A 172 -5.07 -7.20 -1.58
CA LEU A 172 -6.48 -7.27 -1.23
C LEU A 172 -7.22 -6.08 -1.85
N LEU A 173 -8.04 -6.37 -2.87
CA LEU A 173 -8.88 -5.37 -3.51
C LEU A 173 -10.28 -5.45 -2.87
N LEU A 174 -10.64 -4.38 -2.17
CA LEU A 174 -11.83 -4.31 -1.33
C LEU A 174 -13.02 -3.71 -2.06
N ASP A 175 -14.22 -4.21 -1.75
CA ASP A 175 -15.49 -3.73 -2.30
C ASP A 175 -16.33 -3.07 -1.20
N GLY A 176 -16.98 -1.96 -1.51
CA GLY A 176 -17.91 -1.31 -0.59
C GLY A 176 -17.22 -0.57 0.56
N GLU A 177 -16.00 -0.09 0.36
CA GLU A 177 -15.35 0.84 1.29
C GLU A 177 -16.20 2.09 1.41
N ASP A 178 -16.57 2.68 0.28
CA ASP A 178 -17.14 4.02 0.17
C ASP A 178 -18.67 4.03 -0.08
N TYR A 179 -19.33 2.93 0.29
CA TYR A 179 -20.78 2.79 0.11
C TYR A 179 -21.59 3.66 1.08
N GLY A 180 -21.05 3.92 2.27
CA GLY A 180 -21.70 4.57 3.42
C GLY A 180 -22.24 5.98 3.15
N ARG A 181 -23.05 6.49 4.07
CA ARG A 181 -23.52 7.88 4.09
C ARG A 181 -22.86 8.65 5.23
N PRO A 182 -22.62 9.96 5.09
CA PRO A 182 -22.05 10.76 6.17
C PRO A 182 -22.79 10.53 7.50
N GLY A 183 -22.01 10.16 8.54
CA GLY A 183 -22.53 9.86 9.87
C GLY A 183 -22.97 8.42 10.13
N ASP A 184 -22.91 7.52 9.14
CA ASP A 184 -23.24 6.09 9.30
C ASP A 184 -22.01 5.21 9.00
N LEU A 185 -21.05 5.14 9.94
CA LEU A 185 -19.81 4.37 9.79
C LEU A 185 -20.03 2.87 9.63
N ASP A 186 -21.20 2.34 9.96
CA ASP A 186 -21.50 0.93 9.78
C ASP A 186 -21.61 0.54 8.30
N GLU A 187 -21.93 1.50 7.44
CA GLU A 187 -22.09 1.32 6.00
C GLU A 187 -20.82 1.57 5.18
N TYR A 188 -19.69 1.83 5.84
CA TYR A 188 -18.37 1.99 5.22
C TYR A 188 -17.47 0.79 5.49
N PHE A 189 -16.40 0.63 4.73
CA PHE A 189 -15.36 -0.40 4.92
C PHE A 189 -15.94 -1.82 4.89
N LEU A 190 -17.01 -2.04 4.10
CA LEU A 190 -17.77 -3.28 4.15
C LEU A 190 -16.91 -4.49 3.77
N GLY A 191 -16.07 -4.35 2.75
CA GLY A 191 -15.14 -5.40 2.33
C GLY A 191 -14.10 -5.74 3.38
N ALA A 192 -13.45 -4.74 3.99
CA ALA A 192 -12.48 -4.97 5.04
C ALA A 192 -13.13 -5.57 6.29
N LYS A 193 -14.34 -5.13 6.65
CA LYS A 193 -15.13 -5.72 7.75
C LYS A 193 -15.46 -7.19 7.49
N ASP A 194 -15.88 -7.55 6.27
CA ASP A 194 -16.14 -8.96 5.91
C ASP A 194 -14.84 -9.79 5.95
N PHE A 195 -13.74 -9.24 5.44
CA PHE A 195 -12.45 -9.92 5.43
C PHE A 195 -11.97 -10.29 6.84
N VAL A 196 -12.03 -9.37 7.80
CA VAL A 196 -11.53 -9.62 9.17
C VAL A 196 -12.45 -10.52 10.00
N LEU A 197 -13.71 -10.71 9.58
CA LEU A 197 -14.61 -11.68 10.21
C LEU A 197 -14.30 -13.13 9.83
N ARG A 198 -13.48 -13.35 8.81
CA ARG A 198 -13.04 -14.68 8.41
C ARG A 198 -11.84 -15.11 9.26
N ASP A 199 -11.45 -16.36 9.15
CA ASP A 199 -10.30 -16.92 9.92
C ASP A 199 -8.95 -16.41 9.33
N VAL A 200 -8.69 -15.11 9.49
CA VAL A 200 -7.47 -14.44 9.00
C VAL A 200 -6.55 -13.98 10.13
N LYS A 201 -7.01 -14.08 11.39
CA LYS A 201 -6.20 -13.73 12.55
C LYS A 201 -4.92 -14.55 12.59
N ASP A 202 -3.83 -13.89 12.94
CA ASP A 202 -2.49 -14.47 13.08
C ASP A 202 -1.86 -14.99 11.74
N LYS A 203 -2.53 -14.81 10.60
CA LYS A 203 -1.98 -15.16 9.28
C LYS A 203 -1.06 -14.10 8.69
N TYR A 204 -1.19 -12.87 9.15
CA TYR A 204 -0.47 -11.72 8.58
C TYR A 204 0.30 -10.96 9.65
N LYS A 205 1.42 -10.37 9.23
CA LYS A 205 2.27 -9.54 10.09
C LYS A 205 1.84 -8.08 10.10
N PHE A 206 1.34 -7.57 8.96
CA PHE A 206 0.95 -6.18 8.78
C PHE A 206 0.03 -6.01 7.56
N ALA A 207 -0.84 -5.00 7.62
CA ALA A 207 -1.65 -4.56 6.49
C ALA A 207 -1.36 -3.09 6.15
N LEU A 208 -1.04 -2.80 4.89
CA LEU A 208 -0.89 -1.45 4.37
C LEU A 208 -2.04 -1.15 3.42
N VAL A 209 -2.85 -0.17 3.78
CA VAL A 209 -3.92 0.35 2.92
C VAL A 209 -3.37 1.54 2.11
N ILE A 210 -3.75 1.63 0.86
CA ILE A 210 -3.33 2.68 -0.07
C ILE A 210 -4.60 3.28 -0.67
N ASP A 211 -4.86 4.54 -0.37
CA ASP A 211 -6.07 5.24 -0.79
C ASP A 211 -5.77 6.68 -1.20
N MET A 212 -6.50 7.19 -2.20
CA MET A 212 -6.41 8.58 -2.69
C MET A 212 -4.97 9.09 -2.85
N ILE A 213 -4.18 8.45 -3.70
CA ILE A 213 -2.73 8.75 -3.84
C ILE A 213 -2.35 9.22 -5.25
N GLY A 214 -3.33 9.54 -6.07
CA GLY A 214 -3.13 9.97 -7.45
C GLY A 214 -3.11 11.49 -7.63
N ASP A 215 -3.54 12.31 -6.66
CA ASP A 215 -3.67 13.77 -6.80
C ASP A 215 -2.39 14.40 -7.37
N LYS A 216 -2.55 15.31 -8.35
CA LYS A 216 -1.43 16.08 -8.92
C LYS A 216 -0.67 16.90 -7.89
N ASP A 217 -1.36 17.34 -6.82
CA ASP A 217 -0.79 18.12 -5.73
C ASP A 217 -0.55 17.25 -4.47
N LEU A 218 -0.23 15.98 -4.66
CA LEU A 218 -0.11 14.92 -3.64
C LEU A 218 0.60 15.37 -2.36
N ARG A 219 -0.06 15.17 -1.21
CA ARG A 219 0.47 15.44 0.13
C ARG A 219 0.03 14.40 1.14
N ILE A 220 0.90 13.48 1.45
CA ILE A 220 0.64 12.37 2.37
C ILE A 220 1.21 12.73 3.74
N TYR A 221 0.34 12.87 4.73
CA TYR A 221 0.70 13.07 6.14
C TYR A 221 0.64 11.74 6.89
N ARG A 222 1.33 11.65 8.04
CA ARG A 222 1.14 10.52 8.96
C ARG A 222 -0.29 10.55 9.48
N GLU A 223 -1.05 9.51 9.23
CA GLU A 223 -2.40 9.35 9.77
C GLU A 223 -2.31 9.01 11.28
N GLU A 224 -3.22 9.56 12.09
CA GLU A 224 -3.11 9.51 13.56
C GLU A 224 -3.23 8.08 14.12
N HIS A 225 -4.21 7.27 13.64
CA HIS A 225 -4.40 5.89 14.11
C HIS A 225 -3.23 5.00 13.67
N SER A 226 -2.77 5.11 12.44
CA SER A 226 -1.58 4.44 11.91
C SER A 226 -0.35 4.74 12.75
N ASN A 227 -0.11 6.03 13.02
CA ASN A 227 1.03 6.48 13.80
C ASN A 227 0.95 6.02 15.28
N LYS A 228 -0.26 5.91 15.84
CA LYS A 228 -0.50 5.50 17.22
C LYS A 228 -0.44 3.99 17.43
N TYR A 229 -1.04 3.22 16.53
CA TYR A 229 -1.23 1.77 16.73
C TYR A 229 -0.23 0.91 15.96
N SER A 230 0.45 1.48 14.95
CA SER A 230 1.46 0.81 14.13
C SER A 230 2.70 1.68 13.89
N PRO A 231 3.29 2.30 14.94
CA PRO A 231 4.35 3.30 14.79
C PRO A 231 5.58 2.78 14.05
N GLU A 232 6.00 1.53 14.32
CA GLU A 232 7.20 0.96 13.70
C GLU A 232 7.09 0.85 12.17
N PHE A 233 5.92 0.43 11.67
CA PHE A 233 5.67 0.36 10.23
C PHE A 233 5.49 1.75 9.61
N THR A 234 4.75 2.63 10.28
CA THR A 234 4.58 4.02 9.84
C THR A 234 5.94 4.70 9.74
N ASP A 235 6.80 4.59 10.75
CA ASP A 235 8.16 5.13 10.73
C ASP A 235 9.00 4.54 9.60
N ARG A 236 8.87 3.24 9.33
CA ARG A 236 9.59 2.58 8.23
C ARG A 236 9.19 3.15 6.87
N VAL A 237 7.88 3.37 6.63
CA VAL A 237 7.38 3.98 5.39
C VAL A 237 7.95 5.38 5.20
N TRP A 238 7.85 6.27 6.21
CA TRP A 238 8.35 7.65 6.13
C TRP A 238 9.88 7.72 6.02
N LYS A 239 10.58 6.80 6.67
CA LYS A 239 12.04 6.68 6.53
C LYS A 239 12.42 6.32 5.08
N ILE A 240 11.74 5.35 4.47
CA ILE A 240 11.96 4.98 3.07
C ILE A 240 11.67 6.16 2.15
N ALA A 241 10.55 6.87 2.37
CA ALA A 241 10.20 8.05 1.59
C ALA A 241 11.30 9.12 1.65
N ALA A 242 11.84 9.38 2.85
CA ALA A 242 12.95 10.33 3.05
C ALA A 242 14.22 9.85 2.36
N GLU A 243 14.59 8.57 2.44
CA GLU A 243 15.75 7.98 1.76
C GLU A 243 15.64 8.10 0.23
N LEU A 244 14.45 7.98 -0.32
CA LEU A 244 14.17 8.12 -1.75
C LEU A 244 14.00 9.57 -2.21
N GLY A 245 13.91 10.53 -1.26
CA GLY A 245 13.67 11.94 -1.57
C GLY A 245 12.23 12.25 -2.00
N GLU A 246 11.26 11.43 -1.61
CA GLU A 246 9.84 11.59 -1.95
C GLU A 246 9.20 12.70 -1.11
N THR A 247 9.18 13.92 -1.65
CA THR A 247 8.73 15.11 -0.92
C THR A 247 7.22 15.19 -0.70
N ALA A 248 6.45 14.36 -1.38
CA ALA A 248 5.00 14.24 -1.15
C ALA A 248 4.69 13.67 0.25
N PHE A 249 5.61 12.88 0.84
CA PHE A 249 5.47 12.34 2.19
C PHE A 249 5.92 13.37 3.23
N VAL A 250 4.96 14.01 3.88
CA VAL A 250 5.19 15.04 4.90
C VAL A 250 5.32 14.37 6.27
N ASP A 251 6.49 14.51 6.93
CA ASP A 251 6.76 13.89 8.23
C ASP A 251 6.10 14.68 9.38
N SER A 252 4.79 14.70 9.39
CA SER A 252 3.98 15.25 10.50
C SER A 252 2.64 14.52 10.57
N VAL A 253 2.11 14.34 11.79
CA VAL A 253 0.78 13.79 12.02
C VAL A 253 -0.27 14.86 11.73
N LYS A 254 -1.31 14.52 10.93
CA LYS A 254 -2.36 15.49 10.61
C LYS A 254 -3.71 14.80 10.68
N HIS A 255 -4.26 14.01 10.13
CA HIS A 255 -5.64 13.55 10.11
C HIS A 255 -5.84 12.33 11.00
N ALA A 256 -7.02 12.19 11.61
CA ALA A 256 -7.53 10.95 12.21
C ALA A 256 -8.62 10.42 11.26
N ILE A 257 -8.28 9.41 10.48
CA ILE A 257 -9.09 8.96 9.36
C ILE A 257 -9.77 7.64 9.71
N TYR A 258 -11.05 7.50 9.35
CA TYR A 258 -11.74 6.23 9.35
C TYR A 258 -11.67 5.66 7.95
N ASP A 259 -11.04 4.47 7.82
CA ASP A 259 -10.75 3.83 6.56
C ASP A 259 -10.56 2.30 6.80
N ASP A 260 -10.39 1.51 5.77
CA ASP A 260 -10.23 0.05 5.78
C ASP A 260 -9.19 -0.45 6.80
N HIS A 261 -8.08 0.29 7.00
CA HIS A 261 -7.02 -0.05 7.94
C HIS A 261 -7.52 -0.25 9.38
N LEU A 262 -8.58 0.47 9.78
CA LEU A 262 -9.17 0.31 11.12
C LEU A 262 -9.83 -1.04 11.30
N SER A 263 -10.39 -1.63 10.23
CA SER A 263 -10.97 -2.98 10.29
C SER A 263 -9.92 -4.02 10.66
N PHE A 264 -8.71 -3.94 10.10
CA PHE A 264 -7.60 -4.84 10.46
C PHE A 264 -7.17 -4.67 11.92
N MET A 265 -7.16 -3.44 12.42
CA MET A 265 -6.81 -3.14 13.83
C MET A 265 -7.80 -3.79 14.82
N THR A 266 -9.07 -4.02 14.44
CA THR A 266 -10.06 -4.66 15.33
C THR A 266 -9.67 -6.08 15.72
N ILE A 267 -8.94 -6.79 14.85
CA ILE A 267 -8.43 -8.15 15.11
C ILE A 267 -6.99 -8.14 15.63
N LYS A 268 -6.46 -6.95 15.99
CA LYS A 268 -5.10 -6.71 16.46
C LYS A 268 -4.02 -6.99 15.39
N LEU A 269 -4.36 -6.97 14.12
CA LEU A 269 -3.39 -6.92 13.04
C LEU A 269 -2.88 -5.49 12.94
N PRO A 270 -1.56 -5.24 13.11
CA PRO A 270 -0.99 -3.92 12.87
C PRO A 270 -1.31 -3.46 11.44
N ALA A 271 -1.79 -2.23 11.30
CA ALA A 271 -2.16 -1.69 10.00
C ALA A 271 -1.83 -0.20 9.92
N ALA A 272 -1.63 0.30 8.71
CA ALA A 272 -1.49 1.72 8.42
C ALA A 272 -2.15 2.05 7.07
N VAL A 273 -2.46 3.34 6.88
CA VAL A 273 -2.91 3.86 5.59
C VAL A 273 -1.95 4.91 5.06
N ILE A 274 -1.69 4.86 3.76
CA ILE A 274 -1.06 5.92 2.96
C ILE A 274 -2.19 6.60 2.19
N ILE A 275 -2.47 7.87 2.51
CA ILE A 275 -3.62 8.58 1.97
C ILE A 275 -3.35 10.08 1.87
N ASP A 276 -3.82 10.72 0.78
CA ASP A 276 -3.94 12.18 0.69
C ASP A 276 -5.36 12.62 1.03
N PHE A 277 -5.60 12.87 2.31
CA PHE A 277 -6.93 13.35 2.77
C PHE A 277 -7.15 14.85 2.57
N ASP A 278 -6.23 15.54 1.92
CA ASP A 278 -6.40 16.94 1.49
C ASP A 278 -6.90 17.03 0.03
N TYR A 279 -7.16 15.90 -0.63
CA TYR A 279 -7.66 15.84 -2.01
C TYR A 279 -8.95 16.64 -2.19
N ARG A 280 -8.87 17.72 -2.96
CA ARG A 280 -9.94 18.71 -3.08
C ARG A 280 -11.19 18.27 -3.85
N TYR A 281 -11.09 17.18 -4.62
CA TYR A 281 -12.21 16.66 -5.43
C TYR A 281 -12.89 15.46 -4.78
N TRP A 282 -12.49 15.13 -3.55
CA TRP A 282 -13.08 14.05 -2.76
C TRP A 282 -14.60 14.14 -2.70
N HIS A 283 -15.28 13.03 -3.02
CA HIS A 283 -16.74 12.90 -3.05
C HIS A 283 -17.44 13.92 -3.95
N THR A 284 -16.84 14.27 -5.08
CA THR A 284 -17.43 15.15 -6.10
C THR A 284 -17.42 14.47 -7.48
N THR A 285 -18.27 14.94 -8.40
CA THR A 285 -18.25 14.49 -9.82
C THR A 285 -16.99 14.95 -10.56
N HIS A 286 -16.07 15.65 -9.90
CA HIS A 286 -14.81 16.11 -10.44
C HIS A 286 -13.65 15.15 -10.14
N ASP A 287 -13.89 14.06 -9.41
CA ASP A 287 -12.87 13.01 -9.21
C ASP A 287 -12.71 12.17 -10.47
N THR A 288 -11.91 12.69 -11.39
CA THR A 288 -11.71 12.21 -12.76
C THR A 288 -10.21 12.05 -13.06
N PRO A 289 -9.79 11.22 -14.03
CA PRO A 289 -8.38 10.92 -14.29
C PRO A 289 -7.50 12.15 -14.54
N ASP A 290 -8.07 13.24 -15.07
CA ASP A 290 -7.33 14.49 -15.28
C ASP A 290 -6.92 15.21 -13.98
N LYS A 291 -7.32 14.72 -12.80
CA LYS A 291 -6.87 15.21 -11.49
C LYS A 291 -5.69 14.42 -10.97
N CYS A 292 -5.50 13.20 -11.46
CA CYS A 292 -4.39 12.33 -11.08
C CYS A 292 -3.14 12.57 -11.95
N SER A 293 -1.98 12.10 -11.47
CA SER A 293 -0.73 12.15 -12.23
C SER A 293 0.09 10.87 -12.11
N PRO A 294 0.82 10.49 -13.18
CA PRO A 294 1.79 9.39 -13.13
C PRO A 294 2.88 9.59 -12.07
N GLU A 295 3.29 10.84 -11.84
CA GLU A 295 4.34 11.21 -10.89
C GLU A 295 3.92 10.92 -9.45
N SER A 296 2.67 11.21 -9.09
CA SER A 296 2.09 10.92 -7.76
C SER A 296 2.03 9.43 -7.50
N LEU A 297 1.49 8.67 -8.46
CA LEU A 297 1.46 7.20 -8.39
C LEU A 297 2.87 6.61 -8.28
N ALA A 298 3.84 7.16 -9.03
CA ALA A 298 5.23 6.72 -8.98
C ALA A 298 5.90 7.04 -7.63
N SER A 299 5.58 8.17 -7.01
CA SER A 299 6.09 8.55 -5.69
C SER A 299 5.70 7.50 -4.64
N VAL A 300 4.40 7.20 -4.54
CA VAL A 300 3.89 6.17 -3.61
C VAL A 300 4.40 4.79 -4.00
N GLY A 301 4.34 4.45 -5.29
CA GLY A 301 4.76 3.15 -5.79
C GLY A 301 6.22 2.82 -5.49
N ARG A 302 7.15 3.80 -5.62
CA ARG A 302 8.57 3.61 -5.24
C ARG A 302 8.75 3.35 -3.75
N VAL A 303 8.02 4.07 -2.90
CA VAL A 303 8.08 3.86 -1.44
C VAL A 303 7.58 2.48 -1.08
N VAL A 304 6.42 2.08 -1.60
CA VAL A 304 5.83 0.77 -1.29
C VAL A 304 6.64 -0.38 -1.89
N ALA A 305 7.12 -0.25 -3.14
CA ALA A 305 8.03 -1.25 -3.73
C ALA A 305 9.29 -1.43 -2.86
N THR A 306 9.91 -0.31 -2.45
CA THR A 306 11.09 -0.37 -1.58
C THR A 306 10.78 -1.03 -0.24
N LEU A 307 9.62 -0.75 0.34
CA LEU A 307 9.16 -1.42 1.57
C LEU A 307 9.07 -2.94 1.34
N LEU A 308 8.38 -3.38 0.29
CA LEU A 308 8.18 -4.81 -0.02
C LEU A 308 9.47 -5.59 -0.20
N TYR A 309 10.42 -5.04 -0.98
CA TYR A 309 11.69 -5.73 -1.27
C TYR A 309 12.70 -5.65 -0.12
N ARG A 310 12.38 -4.91 0.96
CA ARG A 310 13.17 -4.83 2.20
C ARG A 310 12.49 -5.53 3.40
N LEU A 311 11.31 -6.17 3.22
CA LEU A 311 10.65 -7.01 4.24
C LEU A 311 11.38 -8.37 4.50
#